data_81079f21727c5a34dd3fc288be1a4d34
#
_entry.id   81079f21727c5a34dd3fc288be1a4d34
#
_cell.length_a   1.000
_cell.length_b   1.000
_cell.length_c   1.000
_cell.angle_alpha   90.00
_cell.angle_beta   90.00
_cell.angle_gamma   90.00
#
_symmetry.space_group_name_H-M   'P 1'
#
loop_
_entity.id
_entity.type
_entity.pdbx_description
1 polymer ?
#
loop_
_entity_poly.entity_id
_entity_poly.type
_entity_poly.pdbx_seq_one_letter_code
_entity_poly.pdbx_strand_id
1 'polypeptide(L)'
;MTEKPNHAEAMASTTAGDTGRASDAGRNEGQPDPRKASIETDADYAALDSTARAVLDFWFGEPGTTGFGQPSARWFKCDDAFDTTIRERFGATLAAARRGEHDSWQGTPLGALALIVVLDQFSRNTCRDAAQAFAADAKALEVARRLVESHGDRHLPTAEHRAFAYLPFEHAESLEAQRESVRLFEALARETGQTGRGSYVDYAHRHAVIIERFGRFPHRNIALGRVSTEEELAFLREPGSSF
;
A
#
# COMPACT_ATOMS: atom_id res chain seq x y z
N MET A 1 -21.47 -13.42 12.42
CA MET A 1 -20.07 -13.54 11.96
C MET A 1 -20.11 -13.55 10.44
N THR A 2 -19.98 -12.39 9.81
CA THR A 2 -19.96 -12.25 8.35
C THR A 2 -18.48 -12.17 7.98
N GLU A 3 -17.99 -13.18 7.23
CA GLU A 3 -16.65 -13.18 6.67
C GLU A 3 -16.43 -11.92 5.84
N LYS A 4 -15.37 -11.18 6.15
CA LYS A 4 -14.89 -10.06 5.33
C LYS A 4 -14.47 -10.61 3.97
N PRO A 5 -14.83 -9.98 2.84
CA PRO A 5 -14.32 -10.39 1.54
C PRO A 5 -12.80 -10.27 1.52
N ASN A 6 -12.14 -11.37 1.17
CA ASN A 6 -10.71 -11.55 1.31
C ASN A 6 -9.97 -10.96 0.10
N HIS A 7 -9.32 -9.81 0.28
CA HIS A 7 -8.43 -9.17 -0.71
C HIS A 7 -7.38 -10.17 -1.28
N ALA A 8 -6.98 -11.15 -0.46
CA ALA A 8 -5.93 -12.10 -0.79
C ALA A 8 -6.35 -13.20 -1.79
N GLU A 9 -7.62 -13.58 -1.84
CA GLU A 9 -8.08 -14.64 -2.77
C GLU A 9 -8.19 -14.15 -4.21
N ALA A 10 -8.46 -12.86 -4.41
CA ALA A 10 -8.54 -12.26 -5.72
C ALA A 10 -7.16 -12.05 -6.38
N MET A 11 -6.11 -11.80 -5.59
CA MET A 11 -4.75 -11.60 -6.10
C MET A 11 -4.00 -12.90 -6.46
N ALA A 12 -4.38 -14.05 -5.85
CA ALA A 12 -3.71 -15.33 -6.05
C ALA A 12 -4.15 -16.07 -7.32
N SER A 13 -5.23 -15.63 -8.00
CA SER A 13 -5.84 -16.38 -9.10
C SER A 13 -5.36 -16.01 -10.51
N THR A 14 -4.43 -15.07 -10.69
CA THR A 14 -4.07 -14.52 -12.01
C THR A 14 -2.75 -15.05 -12.60
N THR A 15 -2.13 -16.09 -12.02
CA THR A 15 -0.90 -16.66 -12.56
C THR A 15 -1.07 -18.09 -13.05
N ALA A 16 -1.79 -18.29 -14.18
CA ALA A 16 -1.66 -19.50 -15.00
C ALA A 16 -2.18 -19.24 -16.41
N GLY A 17 -1.28 -19.16 -17.37
CA GLY A 17 -1.67 -19.25 -18.80
C GLY A 17 -0.74 -18.48 -19.72
N ASP A 18 0.12 -19.16 -20.30
CA ASP A 18 0.45 -19.40 -21.69
C ASP A 18 1.88 -19.07 -22.11
N THR A 19 2.59 -20.16 -22.45
CA THR A 19 3.90 -20.14 -23.10
C THR A 19 3.71 -20.08 -24.62
N GLY A 20 3.87 -18.91 -25.23
CA GLY A 20 3.85 -18.68 -26.67
C GLY A 20 5.15 -18.02 -27.17
N ARG A 21 6.03 -18.84 -27.68
CA ARG A 21 7.10 -18.71 -28.70
C ARG A 21 7.53 -17.31 -29.13
N ALA A 22 8.79 -17.01 -28.85
CA ALA A 22 9.58 -15.88 -29.32
C ALA A 22 9.69 -15.81 -30.85
N SER A 23 9.53 -14.61 -31.41
CA SER A 23 10.10 -14.20 -32.68
C SER A 23 10.93 -12.92 -32.47
N ASP A 24 12.18 -13.04 -32.84
CA ASP A 24 13.23 -12.02 -32.87
C ASP A 24 12.87 -10.90 -33.85
N ALA A 25 12.96 -9.64 -33.44
CA ALA A 25 13.51 -8.51 -34.20
C ALA A 25 13.12 -7.16 -33.57
N GLY A 26 14.13 -6.33 -33.33
CA GLY A 26 13.94 -4.90 -33.06
C GLY A 26 14.58 -4.43 -31.75
N ARG A 27 15.83 -3.99 -31.79
CA ARG A 27 16.45 -3.23 -30.71
C ARG A 27 15.68 -1.94 -30.51
N ASN A 28 14.98 -1.85 -29.40
CA ASN A 28 14.31 -0.63 -28.95
C ASN A 28 15.35 0.20 -28.19
N GLU A 29 15.89 1.22 -28.85
CA GLU A 29 16.77 2.22 -28.23
C GLU A 29 15.89 3.09 -27.31
N GLY A 30 15.91 2.82 -26.00
CA GLY A 30 15.22 3.64 -25.00
C GLY A 30 14.73 2.94 -23.74
N GLN A 31 14.77 1.61 -23.65
CA GLN A 31 14.50 0.94 -22.40
C GLN A 31 15.77 0.88 -21.52
N PRO A 32 15.68 1.30 -20.22
CA PRO A 32 16.80 1.17 -19.30
C PRO A 32 17.21 -0.30 -19.19
N ASP A 33 18.51 -0.56 -19.17
CA ASP A 33 19.06 -1.90 -18.98
C ASP A 33 18.58 -2.46 -17.65
N PRO A 34 17.84 -3.58 -17.61
CA PRO A 34 17.32 -4.15 -16.38
C PRO A 34 18.43 -4.53 -15.38
N ARG A 35 19.65 -4.79 -15.83
CA ARG A 35 20.80 -5.05 -14.97
C ARG A 35 21.29 -3.78 -14.27
N LYS A 36 21.27 -2.63 -14.98
CA LYS A 36 21.65 -1.33 -14.40
C LYS A 36 20.63 -0.89 -13.34
N ALA A 37 19.34 -1.04 -13.62
CA ALA A 37 18.28 -0.76 -12.66
C ALA A 37 18.38 -1.64 -11.40
N SER A 38 18.72 -2.94 -11.54
CA SER A 38 18.96 -3.83 -10.39
C SER A 38 20.12 -3.39 -9.53
N ILE A 39 21.25 -2.98 -10.13
CA ILE A 39 22.46 -2.55 -9.41
C ILE A 39 22.19 -1.23 -8.65
N GLU A 40 21.48 -0.29 -9.25
CA GLU A 40 21.10 0.97 -8.60
C GLU A 40 20.16 0.70 -7.40
N THR A 41 19.18 -0.17 -7.57
CA THR A 41 18.27 -0.58 -6.47
C THR A 41 19.02 -1.22 -5.30
N ASP A 42 19.98 -2.10 -5.58
CA ASP A 42 20.79 -2.77 -4.56
C ASP A 42 21.64 -1.77 -3.77
N ALA A 43 22.23 -0.77 -4.44
CA ALA A 43 23.01 0.29 -3.81
C ALA A 43 22.13 1.19 -2.93
N ASP A 44 20.93 1.58 -3.41
CA ASP A 44 19.97 2.38 -2.65
C ASP A 44 19.46 1.63 -1.42
N TYR A 45 19.20 0.32 -1.56
CA TYR A 45 18.84 -0.54 -0.45
C TYR A 45 19.96 -0.64 0.60
N ALA A 46 21.21 -0.78 0.15
CA ALA A 46 22.37 -0.85 1.03
C ALA A 46 22.62 0.43 1.82
N ALA A 47 22.26 1.59 1.25
CA ALA A 47 22.43 2.91 1.85
C ALA A 47 21.31 3.29 2.84
N LEU A 48 20.20 2.52 2.93
CA LEU A 48 19.11 2.79 3.84
C LEU A 48 19.53 2.76 5.31
N ASP A 49 18.85 3.56 6.13
CA ASP A 49 18.82 3.36 7.58
C ASP A 49 18.46 1.89 7.89
N SER A 50 19.16 1.30 8.86
CA SER A 50 19.01 -0.13 9.17
C SER A 50 17.59 -0.52 9.59
N THR A 51 16.87 0.40 10.27
CA THR A 51 15.49 0.17 10.68
C THR A 51 14.55 0.29 9.49
N ALA A 52 14.75 1.27 8.60
CA ALA A 52 13.98 1.40 7.36
C ALA A 52 14.15 0.16 6.48
N ARG A 53 15.37 -0.36 6.36
CA ARG A 53 15.65 -1.61 5.66
C ARG A 53 14.90 -2.78 6.27
N ALA A 54 14.99 -2.96 7.59
CA ALA A 54 14.31 -4.04 8.29
C ALA A 54 12.78 -4.00 8.12
N VAL A 55 12.19 -2.81 7.98
CA VAL A 55 10.77 -2.63 7.66
C VAL A 55 10.46 -3.14 6.27
N LEU A 56 11.25 -2.74 5.26
CA LEU A 56 11.02 -3.15 3.87
C LEU A 56 11.27 -4.65 3.67
N ASP A 57 12.34 -5.19 4.25
CA ASP A 57 12.66 -6.63 4.20
C ASP A 57 11.53 -7.47 4.81
N PHE A 58 10.98 -7.03 5.93
CA PHE A 58 9.86 -7.70 6.58
C PHE A 58 8.59 -7.66 5.74
N TRP A 59 8.32 -6.52 5.10
CA TRP A 59 7.08 -6.29 4.36
C TRP A 59 7.12 -6.87 2.96
N PHE A 60 8.19 -6.61 2.19
CA PHE A 60 8.32 -6.96 0.77
C PHE A 60 9.27 -8.13 0.50
N GLY A 61 9.97 -8.64 1.51
CA GLY A 61 11.05 -9.62 1.34
C GLY A 61 12.40 -8.95 1.07
N GLU A 62 13.47 -9.70 1.28
CA GLU A 62 14.84 -9.22 1.06
C GLU A 62 15.19 -9.21 -0.44
N PRO A 63 15.90 -8.18 -0.94
CA PRO A 63 16.40 -8.14 -2.32
C PRO A 63 17.16 -9.42 -2.69
N GLY A 64 16.97 -9.90 -3.91
CA GLY A 64 17.60 -11.14 -4.39
C GLY A 64 16.91 -12.44 -3.96
N THR A 65 15.89 -12.38 -3.10
CA THR A 65 15.05 -13.55 -2.77
C THR A 65 13.88 -13.70 -3.74
N THR A 66 13.36 -14.93 -3.89
CA THR A 66 12.20 -15.22 -4.76
C THR A 66 10.91 -14.55 -4.29
N GLY A 67 10.85 -14.14 -3.02
CA GLY A 67 9.70 -13.46 -2.42
C GLY A 67 9.74 -11.93 -2.55
N PHE A 68 10.85 -11.34 -3.01
CA PHE A 68 11.02 -9.90 -3.07
C PHE A 68 9.98 -9.24 -3.97
N GLY A 69 9.21 -8.34 -3.39
CA GLY A 69 8.17 -7.57 -4.10
C GLY A 69 7.08 -8.42 -4.73
N GLN A 70 6.87 -9.65 -4.26
CA GLN A 70 5.76 -10.49 -4.71
C GLN A 70 4.51 -10.24 -3.87
N PRO A 71 3.31 -10.33 -4.46
CA PRO A 71 2.05 -10.23 -3.73
C PRO A 71 2.01 -11.18 -2.54
N SER A 72 1.58 -10.68 -1.37
CA SER A 72 1.47 -11.48 -0.16
C SER A 72 0.08 -11.40 0.45
N ALA A 73 -0.54 -12.56 0.64
CA ALA A 73 -1.84 -12.67 1.30
C ALA A 73 -1.84 -12.13 2.74
N ARG A 74 -0.67 -12.06 3.40
CA ARG A 74 -0.53 -11.56 4.77
C ARG A 74 -0.89 -10.08 4.92
N TRP A 75 -0.73 -9.29 3.86
CA TRP A 75 -0.97 -7.85 3.92
C TRP A 75 -2.44 -7.51 4.19
N PHE A 76 -3.36 -8.36 3.72
CA PHE A 76 -4.80 -8.08 3.71
C PHE A 76 -5.62 -9.05 4.57
N LYS A 77 -4.96 -10.05 5.20
CA LYS A 77 -5.60 -10.96 6.14
C LYS A 77 -5.52 -10.45 7.57
N CYS A 78 -6.58 -10.65 8.33
CA CYS A 78 -6.50 -10.54 9.77
C CYS A 78 -5.73 -11.77 10.30
N ASP A 79 -4.53 -11.56 10.82
CA ASP A 79 -3.63 -12.60 11.36
C ASP A 79 -3.01 -12.08 12.67
N ASP A 80 -3.50 -12.59 13.78
CA ASP A 80 -3.06 -12.16 15.11
C ASP A 80 -1.56 -12.43 15.37
N ALA A 81 -1.01 -13.48 14.79
CA ALA A 81 0.42 -13.80 14.91
C ALA A 81 1.28 -12.80 14.12
N PHE A 82 0.82 -12.43 12.92
CA PHE A 82 1.47 -11.40 12.10
C PHE A 82 1.39 -10.02 12.77
N ASP A 83 0.22 -9.65 13.28
CA ASP A 83 -0.01 -8.40 14.00
C ASP A 83 0.83 -8.32 15.29
N THR A 84 0.96 -9.43 16.01
CA THR A 84 1.83 -9.52 17.20
C THR A 84 3.29 -9.35 16.82
N THR A 85 3.75 -9.99 15.75
CA THR A 85 5.11 -9.84 15.24
C THR A 85 5.41 -8.38 14.88
N ILE A 86 4.49 -7.68 14.21
CA ILE A 86 4.65 -6.25 13.89
C ILE A 86 4.76 -5.42 15.17
N ARG A 87 3.90 -5.68 16.15
CA ARG A 87 3.88 -4.95 17.42
C ARG A 87 5.19 -5.13 18.18
N GLU A 88 5.69 -6.34 18.28
CA GLU A 88 6.91 -6.66 19.00
C GLU A 88 8.16 -6.10 18.30
N ARG A 89 8.26 -6.25 16.98
CA ARG A 89 9.45 -5.83 16.23
C ARG A 89 9.48 -4.35 15.93
N PHE A 90 8.33 -3.74 15.62
CA PHE A 90 8.25 -2.39 15.05
C PHE A 90 7.39 -1.42 15.85
N GLY A 91 6.85 -1.82 17.01
CA GLY A 91 6.03 -0.93 17.84
C GLY A 91 6.77 0.34 18.28
N ALA A 92 8.04 0.22 18.66
CA ALA A 92 8.89 1.36 18.98
C ALA A 92 9.15 2.26 17.76
N THR A 93 9.38 1.66 16.59
CA THR A 93 9.57 2.37 15.32
C THR A 93 8.31 3.15 14.94
N LEU A 94 7.13 2.54 15.07
CA LEU A 94 5.86 3.22 14.82
C LEU A 94 5.66 4.42 15.75
N ALA A 95 5.94 4.25 17.05
CA ALA A 95 5.85 5.35 18.01
C ALA A 95 6.82 6.49 17.67
N ALA A 96 8.06 6.19 17.29
CA ALA A 96 9.06 7.15 16.86
C ALA A 96 8.65 7.87 15.55
N ALA A 97 8.14 7.12 14.56
CA ALA A 97 7.64 7.67 13.29
C ALA A 97 6.49 8.65 13.50
N ARG A 98 5.55 8.34 14.40
CA ARG A 98 4.46 9.24 14.78
C ARG A 98 4.95 10.56 15.39
N ARG A 99 6.06 10.53 16.14
CA ARG A 99 6.70 11.73 16.71
C ARG A 99 7.60 12.48 15.73
N GLY A 100 7.83 11.98 14.51
CA GLY A 100 8.67 12.62 13.51
C GLY A 100 10.15 12.22 13.57
N GLU A 101 10.54 11.29 14.42
CA GLU A 101 11.93 10.89 14.62
C GLU A 101 12.54 10.16 13.40
N HIS A 102 11.70 9.68 12.49
CA HIS A 102 12.09 9.03 11.23
C HIS A 102 11.79 9.88 9.98
N ASP A 103 11.51 11.18 10.14
CA ASP A 103 11.17 12.05 8.99
C ASP A 103 12.32 12.19 7.98
N SER A 104 13.58 12.00 8.42
CA SER A 104 14.74 11.98 7.54
C SER A 104 14.72 10.84 6.51
N TRP A 105 13.97 9.77 6.73
CA TRP A 105 13.83 8.68 5.76
C TRP A 105 13.22 9.16 4.44
N GLN A 106 12.44 10.23 4.45
CA GLN A 106 11.85 10.82 3.23
C GLN A 106 12.88 11.34 2.22
N GLY A 107 14.15 11.40 2.58
CA GLY A 107 15.23 11.82 1.70
C GLY A 107 15.51 10.87 0.52
N THR A 108 14.99 9.64 0.56
CA THR A 108 15.11 8.66 -0.52
C THR A 108 13.76 7.99 -0.80
N PRO A 109 13.50 7.51 -2.04
CA PRO A 109 12.24 6.83 -2.37
C PRO A 109 11.95 5.61 -1.50
N LEU A 110 12.93 4.76 -1.26
CA LEU A 110 12.80 3.57 -0.42
C LEU A 110 12.60 3.94 1.06
N GLY A 111 13.28 4.95 1.55
CA GLY A 111 13.08 5.44 2.93
C GLY A 111 11.69 6.04 3.12
N ALA A 112 11.19 6.81 2.15
CA ALA A 112 9.82 7.32 2.14
C ALA A 112 8.80 6.18 2.16
N LEU A 113 9.01 5.14 1.34
CA LEU A 113 8.14 3.95 1.36
C LEU A 113 8.18 3.22 2.71
N ALA A 114 9.35 3.05 3.32
CA ALA A 114 9.47 2.45 4.65
C ALA A 114 8.65 3.24 5.69
N LEU A 115 8.75 4.57 5.65
CA LEU A 115 7.97 5.43 6.53
C LEU A 115 6.46 5.33 6.28
N ILE A 116 6.02 5.23 5.02
CA ILE A 116 4.62 4.99 4.64
C ILE A 116 4.14 3.65 5.21
N VAL A 117 4.88 2.55 5.02
CA VAL A 117 4.52 1.24 5.56
C VAL A 117 4.35 1.28 7.08
N VAL A 118 5.25 1.95 7.79
CA VAL A 118 5.17 2.11 9.25
C VAL A 118 3.93 2.91 9.65
N LEU A 119 3.71 4.07 9.04
CA LEU A 119 2.63 4.98 9.43
C LEU A 119 1.25 4.47 9.02
N ASP A 120 1.12 3.90 7.85
CA ASP A 120 -0.16 3.47 7.28
C ASP A 120 -0.47 2.01 7.65
N GLN A 121 0.40 1.06 7.29
CA GLN A 121 0.14 -0.36 7.44
C GLN A 121 0.32 -0.85 8.88
N PHE A 122 1.46 -0.57 9.51
CA PHE A 122 1.71 -1.03 10.88
C PHE A 122 0.74 -0.41 11.89
N SER A 123 0.25 0.82 11.65
CA SER A 123 -0.81 1.41 12.45
C SER A 123 -2.08 0.55 12.42
N ARG A 124 -2.49 0.09 11.24
CA ARG A 124 -3.67 -0.76 11.05
C ARG A 124 -3.49 -2.13 11.68
N ASN A 125 -2.35 -2.77 11.49
CA ASN A 125 -2.06 -4.08 12.07
C ASN A 125 -1.99 -4.06 13.60
N THR A 126 -1.39 -3.02 14.19
CA THR A 126 -1.16 -2.97 15.64
C THR A 126 -2.34 -2.45 16.45
N CYS A 127 -3.26 -1.71 15.83
CA CYS A 127 -4.36 -1.00 16.50
C CYS A 127 -5.72 -1.27 15.82
N ARG A 128 -6.00 -2.51 15.43
CA ARG A 128 -7.27 -2.86 14.76
C ARG A 128 -8.46 -2.37 15.57
N ASP A 129 -9.47 -1.85 14.88
CA ASP A 129 -10.74 -1.38 15.45
C ASP A 129 -10.61 -0.23 16.47
N ALA A 130 -9.48 0.45 16.53
CA ALA A 130 -9.25 1.59 17.41
C ALA A 130 -8.88 2.86 16.62
N ALA A 131 -9.15 4.03 17.19
CA ALA A 131 -8.82 5.32 16.57
C ALA A 131 -7.32 5.46 16.23
N GLN A 132 -6.46 4.80 17.02
CA GLN A 132 -5.03 4.77 16.80
C GLN A 132 -4.61 4.16 15.45
N ALA A 133 -5.44 3.30 14.86
CA ALA A 133 -5.19 2.72 13.54
C ALA A 133 -5.12 3.80 12.43
N PHE A 134 -5.84 4.90 12.63
CA PHE A 134 -5.99 5.99 11.65
C PHE A 134 -5.23 7.27 12.05
N ALA A 135 -4.63 7.29 13.25
CA ALA A 135 -4.01 8.49 13.80
C ALA A 135 -2.82 9.03 13.00
N ALA A 136 -2.20 8.20 12.18
CA ALA A 136 -1.05 8.57 11.35
C ALA A 136 -1.40 8.75 9.86
N ASP A 137 -2.68 8.58 9.45
CA ASP A 137 -3.10 8.64 8.04
C ASP A 137 -2.72 9.96 7.37
N ALA A 138 -2.92 11.09 8.03
CA ALA A 138 -2.59 12.41 7.49
C ALA A 138 -1.09 12.53 7.19
N LYS A 139 -0.24 12.03 8.11
CA LYS A 139 1.21 12.06 7.92
C LYS A 139 1.66 11.09 6.83
N ALA A 140 1.08 9.89 6.78
CA ALA A 140 1.35 8.92 5.72
C ALA A 140 1.01 9.49 4.34
N LEU A 141 -0.15 10.16 4.21
CA LEU A 141 -0.56 10.84 2.98
C LEU A 141 0.41 11.95 2.58
N GLU A 142 0.89 12.76 3.53
CA GLU A 142 1.86 13.82 3.24
C GLU A 142 3.17 13.25 2.69
N VAL A 143 3.69 12.16 3.27
CA VAL A 143 4.87 11.46 2.78
C VAL A 143 4.63 10.91 1.36
N ALA A 144 3.48 10.27 1.14
CA ALA A 144 3.10 9.72 -0.16
C ALA A 144 2.97 10.81 -1.24
N ARG A 145 2.37 11.97 -0.91
CA ARG A 145 2.28 13.12 -1.83
C ARG A 145 3.66 13.58 -2.27
N ARG A 146 4.58 13.83 -1.34
CA ARG A 146 5.96 14.25 -1.64
C ARG A 146 6.68 13.25 -2.52
N LEU A 147 6.52 11.96 -2.25
CA LEU A 147 7.13 10.89 -3.05
C LEU A 147 6.61 10.89 -4.49
N VAL A 148 5.31 11.07 -4.69
CA VAL A 148 4.68 11.12 -6.02
C VAL A 148 5.03 12.43 -6.74
N GLU A 149 4.95 13.58 -6.08
CA GLU A 149 5.28 14.90 -6.64
C GLU A 149 6.73 14.98 -7.11
N SER A 150 7.65 14.34 -6.40
CA SER A 150 9.08 14.23 -6.80
C SER A 150 9.34 13.15 -7.86
N HIS A 151 8.32 12.42 -8.29
CA HIS A 151 8.45 11.22 -9.14
C HIS A 151 9.31 10.10 -8.53
N GLY A 152 9.54 10.13 -7.23
CA GLY A 152 10.29 9.09 -6.51
C GLY A 152 9.61 7.72 -6.53
N ASP A 153 8.28 7.69 -6.64
CA ASP A 153 7.50 6.47 -6.80
C ASP A 153 7.92 5.61 -7.99
N ARG A 154 8.42 6.26 -9.08
CA ARG A 154 8.89 5.57 -10.29
C ARG A 154 10.24 4.87 -10.12
N HIS A 155 10.97 5.19 -9.06
CA HIS A 155 12.23 4.56 -8.69
C HIS A 155 12.06 3.40 -7.69
N LEU A 156 10.82 3.10 -7.30
CA LEU A 156 10.51 1.96 -6.45
C LEU A 156 10.63 0.64 -7.23
N PRO A 157 11.18 -0.43 -6.61
CA PRO A 157 11.65 -1.62 -7.33
C PRO A 157 10.58 -2.39 -8.09
N THR A 158 9.37 -2.51 -7.54
CA THR A 158 8.30 -3.33 -8.12
C THR A 158 6.95 -2.63 -8.07
N ALA A 159 5.97 -3.18 -8.77
CA ALA A 159 4.59 -2.73 -8.73
C ALA A 159 4.00 -2.74 -7.32
N GLU A 160 4.35 -3.75 -6.51
CA GLU A 160 3.89 -3.85 -5.13
C GLU A 160 4.44 -2.71 -4.26
N HIS A 161 5.73 -2.38 -4.39
CA HIS A 161 6.31 -1.23 -3.68
C HIS A 161 5.58 0.07 -4.05
N ARG A 162 5.26 0.28 -5.33
CA ARG A 162 4.49 1.43 -5.79
C ARG A 162 3.06 1.41 -5.28
N ALA A 163 2.41 0.27 -5.28
CA ALA A 163 1.05 0.12 -4.77
C ALA A 163 0.97 0.57 -3.29
N PHE A 164 1.89 0.11 -2.45
CA PHE A 164 1.91 0.53 -1.05
C PHE A 164 2.26 2.02 -0.85
N ALA A 165 3.01 2.63 -1.75
CA ALA A 165 3.22 4.08 -1.75
C ALA A 165 1.93 4.87 -2.06
N TYR A 166 0.97 4.27 -2.77
CA TYR A 166 -0.29 4.90 -3.17
C TYR A 166 -1.45 4.67 -2.19
N LEU A 167 -1.39 3.64 -1.33
CA LEU A 167 -2.45 3.33 -0.36
C LEU A 167 -2.82 4.50 0.56
N PRO A 168 -1.92 5.39 1.01
CA PRO A 168 -2.34 6.54 1.82
C PRO A 168 -3.33 7.48 1.12
N PHE A 169 -3.30 7.59 -0.21
CA PHE A 169 -4.30 8.35 -0.96
C PHE A 169 -5.68 7.65 -0.91
N GLU A 170 -5.69 6.32 -1.04
CA GLU A 170 -6.90 5.49 -0.96
C GLU A 170 -7.52 5.52 0.43
N HIS A 171 -6.69 5.58 1.46
CA HIS A 171 -7.14 5.61 2.85
C HIS A 171 -7.63 6.98 3.33
N ALA A 172 -7.42 8.04 2.56
CA ALA A 172 -7.78 9.39 2.97
C ALA A 172 -9.28 9.70 2.81
N GLU A 173 -9.88 10.32 3.81
CA GLU A 173 -11.24 10.85 3.74
C GLU A 173 -11.27 12.21 3.01
N SER A 174 -10.84 12.23 1.75
CA SER A 174 -10.70 13.41 0.90
C SER A 174 -10.98 13.06 -0.56
N LEU A 175 -11.93 13.73 -1.21
CA LEU A 175 -12.24 13.52 -2.63
C LEU A 175 -11.04 13.77 -3.54
N GLU A 176 -10.21 14.76 -3.21
CA GLU A 176 -8.99 15.06 -3.96
C GLU A 176 -8.02 13.87 -3.90
N ALA A 177 -7.77 13.35 -2.68
CA ALA A 177 -6.89 12.22 -2.49
C ALA A 177 -7.44 10.94 -3.17
N GLN A 178 -8.75 10.71 -3.11
CA GLN A 178 -9.39 9.59 -3.79
C GLN A 178 -9.24 9.65 -5.31
N ARG A 179 -9.42 10.83 -5.92
CA ARG A 179 -9.19 11.03 -7.36
C ARG A 179 -7.74 10.76 -7.74
N GLU A 180 -6.82 11.20 -6.92
CA GLU A 180 -5.39 10.93 -7.14
C GLU A 180 -5.07 9.43 -6.96
N SER A 181 -5.64 8.76 -5.96
CA SER A 181 -5.56 7.30 -5.79
C SER A 181 -5.99 6.56 -7.05
N VAL A 182 -7.20 6.85 -7.54
CA VAL A 182 -7.73 6.23 -8.77
C VAL A 182 -6.78 6.47 -9.95
N ARG A 183 -6.31 7.71 -10.17
CA ARG A 183 -5.37 8.05 -11.26
C ARG A 183 -4.07 7.24 -11.18
N LEU A 184 -3.50 7.12 -9.97
CA LEU A 184 -2.25 6.39 -9.72
C LEU A 184 -2.41 4.89 -9.96
N PHE A 185 -3.47 4.29 -9.41
CA PHE A 185 -3.74 2.86 -9.59
C PHE A 185 -4.17 2.50 -11.01
N GLU A 186 -4.88 3.38 -11.73
CA GLU A 186 -5.14 3.19 -13.16
C GLU A 186 -3.85 3.22 -14.00
N ALA A 187 -2.92 4.13 -13.66
CA ALA A 187 -1.63 4.17 -14.33
C ALA A 187 -0.84 2.88 -14.07
N LEU A 188 -0.78 2.43 -12.81
CA LEU A 188 -0.11 1.19 -12.42
C LEU A 188 -0.76 -0.02 -13.09
N ALA A 189 -2.09 -0.09 -13.16
CA ALA A 189 -2.83 -1.16 -13.81
C ALA A 189 -2.55 -1.24 -15.32
N ARG A 190 -2.42 -0.07 -16.01
CA ARG A 190 -2.01 -0.03 -17.43
C ARG A 190 -0.61 -0.59 -17.66
N GLU A 191 0.31 -0.36 -16.72
CA GLU A 191 1.70 -0.86 -16.82
C GLU A 191 1.80 -2.35 -16.53
N THR A 192 0.99 -2.86 -15.57
CA THR A 192 1.08 -4.24 -15.07
C THR A 192 0.07 -5.21 -15.72
N GLY A 193 -0.98 -4.68 -16.35
CA GLY A 193 -2.11 -5.47 -16.84
C GLY A 193 -3.08 -5.93 -15.74
N GLN A 194 -2.91 -5.50 -14.49
CA GLN A 194 -3.73 -5.92 -13.35
C GLN A 194 -4.99 -5.05 -13.21
N THR A 195 -6.03 -5.38 -13.97
CA THR A 195 -7.28 -4.59 -14.07
C THR A 195 -8.53 -5.31 -13.56
N GLY A 196 -8.42 -6.56 -13.13
CA GLY A 196 -9.57 -7.39 -12.76
C GLY A 196 -10.19 -7.02 -11.41
N ARG A 197 -11.34 -7.64 -11.10
CA ARG A 197 -11.97 -7.53 -9.79
C ARG A 197 -11.01 -7.98 -8.70
N GLY A 198 -10.91 -7.19 -7.62
CA GLY A 198 -9.99 -7.44 -6.52
C GLY A 198 -8.57 -6.92 -6.76
N SER A 199 -8.28 -6.30 -7.91
CA SER A 199 -7.03 -5.57 -8.12
C SER A 199 -6.97 -4.27 -7.31
N TYR A 200 -5.81 -3.67 -7.19
CA TYR A 200 -5.65 -2.36 -6.53
C TYR A 200 -6.54 -1.29 -7.15
N VAL A 201 -6.65 -1.24 -8.48
CA VAL A 201 -7.51 -0.26 -9.17
C VAL A 201 -9.00 -0.48 -8.88
N ASP A 202 -9.47 -1.72 -8.76
CA ASP A 202 -10.85 -2.02 -8.35
C ASP A 202 -11.12 -1.50 -6.92
N TYR A 203 -10.18 -1.71 -6.00
CA TYR A 203 -10.31 -1.19 -4.64
C TYR A 203 -10.26 0.34 -4.59
N ALA A 204 -9.38 0.97 -5.34
CA ALA A 204 -9.33 2.43 -5.42
C ALA A 204 -10.66 3.04 -5.86
N HIS A 205 -11.29 2.48 -6.90
CA HIS A 205 -12.64 2.91 -7.32
C HIS A 205 -13.70 2.70 -6.23
N ARG A 206 -13.67 1.57 -5.52
CA ARG A 206 -14.63 1.27 -4.46
C ARG A 206 -14.47 2.22 -3.26
N HIS A 207 -13.25 2.57 -2.88
CA HIS A 207 -12.99 3.58 -1.83
C HIS A 207 -13.49 4.96 -2.27
N ALA A 208 -13.19 5.36 -3.52
CA ALA A 208 -13.63 6.64 -4.06
C ALA A 208 -15.15 6.81 -4.03
N VAL A 209 -15.91 5.77 -4.44
CA VAL A 209 -17.39 5.80 -4.40
C VAL A 209 -17.93 6.03 -2.99
N ILE A 210 -17.30 5.47 -1.96
CA ILE A 210 -17.72 5.67 -0.57
C ILE A 210 -17.47 7.12 -0.13
N ILE A 211 -16.30 7.66 -0.46
CA ILE A 211 -15.97 9.05 -0.12
C ILE A 211 -16.81 10.05 -0.94
N GLU A 212 -17.12 9.75 -2.19
CA GLU A 212 -18.06 10.56 -2.99
C GLU A 212 -19.45 10.60 -2.36
N ARG A 213 -19.93 9.47 -1.82
CA ARG A 213 -21.26 9.35 -1.23
C ARG A 213 -21.36 9.96 0.16
N PHE A 214 -20.39 9.68 1.04
CA PHE A 214 -20.50 10.00 2.46
C PHE A 214 -19.48 11.05 2.95
N GLY A 215 -18.49 11.40 2.14
CA GLY A 215 -17.38 12.29 2.54
C GLY A 215 -16.43 11.67 3.58
N ARG A 216 -16.71 10.46 4.03
CA ARG A 216 -15.95 9.71 5.03
C ARG A 216 -16.18 8.21 4.88
N PHE A 217 -15.38 7.40 5.59
CA PHE A 217 -15.60 5.95 5.65
C PHE A 217 -16.50 5.59 6.82
N PRO A 218 -17.76 5.17 6.60
CA PRO A 218 -18.72 4.85 7.67
C PRO A 218 -18.23 3.76 8.63
N HIS A 219 -17.47 2.77 8.14
CA HIS A 219 -16.94 1.68 8.97
C HIS A 219 -15.97 2.16 10.06
N ARG A 220 -15.38 3.36 9.91
CA ARG A 220 -14.49 3.96 10.92
C ARG A 220 -15.24 4.72 12.01
N ASN A 221 -16.56 4.96 11.86
CA ASN A 221 -17.31 5.82 12.76
C ASN A 221 -17.25 5.35 14.21
N ILE A 222 -17.41 4.05 14.46
CA ILE A 222 -17.36 3.49 15.83
C ILE A 222 -15.97 3.72 16.44
N ALA A 223 -14.91 3.37 15.72
CA ALA A 223 -13.53 3.52 16.20
C ALA A 223 -13.16 5.00 16.47
N LEU A 224 -13.71 5.93 15.68
CA LEU A 224 -13.45 7.37 15.79
C LEU A 224 -14.47 8.12 16.66
N GLY A 225 -15.41 7.41 17.32
CA GLY A 225 -16.43 8.02 18.16
C GLY A 225 -17.41 8.92 17.40
N ARG A 226 -17.61 8.68 16.10
CA ARG A 226 -18.50 9.46 15.23
C ARG A 226 -19.89 8.82 15.20
N VAL A 227 -20.92 9.64 15.24
CA VAL A 227 -22.31 9.18 15.06
C VAL A 227 -22.55 8.87 13.59
N SER A 228 -23.05 7.68 13.29
CA SER A 228 -23.47 7.29 11.94
C SER A 228 -24.86 7.83 11.62
N THR A 229 -25.06 8.26 10.37
CA THR A 229 -26.38 8.59 9.84
C THR A 229 -27.19 7.31 9.56
N GLU A 230 -28.51 7.43 9.35
CA GLU A 230 -29.34 6.28 8.97
C GLU A 230 -28.90 5.69 7.63
N GLU A 231 -28.48 6.53 6.69
CA GLU A 231 -27.96 6.09 5.39
C GLU A 231 -26.65 5.32 5.52
N GLU A 232 -25.71 5.79 6.36
CA GLU A 232 -24.47 5.07 6.67
C GLU A 232 -24.74 3.74 7.37
N LEU A 233 -25.70 3.69 8.29
CA LEU A 233 -26.11 2.44 8.95
C LEU A 233 -26.74 1.45 7.95
N ALA A 234 -27.49 1.93 6.97
CA ALA A 234 -28.01 1.10 5.89
C ALA A 234 -26.88 0.53 5.04
N PHE A 235 -25.95 1.38 4.61
CA PHE A 235 -24.76 1.00 3.82
C PHE A 235 -23.88 -0.02 4.56
N LEU A 236 -23.65 0.13 5.86
CA LEU A 236 -22.83 -0.80 6.67
C LEU A 236 -23.39 -2.23 6.74
N ARG A 237 -24.64 -2.45 6.35
CA ARG A 237 -25.25 -3.78 6.24
C ARG A 237 -25.01 -4.44 4.87
N GLU A 238 -24.53 -3.68 3.91
CA GLU A 238 -24.25 -4.18 2.55
C GLU A 238 -22.92 -4.95 2.50
N PRO A 239 -22.80 -6.02 1.68
CA PRO A 239 -21.52 -6.66 1.44
C PRO A 239 -20.50 -5.70 0.83
N GLY A 240 -19.27 -5.69 1.36
CA GLY A 240 -18.20 -4.81 0.86
C GLY A 240 -18.28 -3.37 1.38
N SER A 241 -19.05 -3.10 2.43
CA SER A 241 -19.13 -1.79 3.09
C SER A 241 -17.95 -1.46 3.99
N SER A 242 -17.03 -2.39 4.19
CA SER A 242 -15.79 -2.23 4.98
C SER A 242 -14.61 -2.92 4.29
N PHE A 243 -13.40 -2.41 4.52
CA PHE A 243 -12.13 -2.87 3.96
C PHE A 243 -11.16 -3.30 5.05
#